data_34010ef09050c529578eae743cc82d3c
#
_entry.id   34010ef09050c529578eae743cc82d3c
#
_cell.length_a   1.000
_cell.length_b   1.000
_cell.length_c   1.000
_cell.angle_alpha   90.00
_cell.angle_beta   90.00
_cell.angle_gamma   90.00
#
_symmetry.space_group_name_H-M   'P 1'
#
loop_
_entity.id
_entity.type
_entity.pdbx_description
1 polymer ?
#
loop_
_entity_poly.entity_id
_entity_poly.type
_entity_poly.pdbx_seq_one_letter_code
_entity_poly.pdbx_strand_id
1 'polypeptide(L)'
;MSESNELTAASATLETKVAESRTLDTSVLNKDNERIELVSVEQWNENLDELSKLGVGVIVNPSDDVTLLKDTLNDITLIALDFNNFDDGRGYSQAYLLSKRWKYAGEIIGINAHLDQLQFMLRSGVTSYKLLEGYEGFDELDYTNGFSICYQAAANNSGLKEKF
;
A
#
# COMPACT_ATOMS: atom_id res chain seq x y z
N MET A 1 -34.14 -3.63 20.54
CA MET A 1 -33.83 -2.23 20.13
C MET A 1 -32.51 -1.72 20.75
N SER A 2 -31.54 -2.56 21.03
CA SER A 2 -30.25 -2.17 21.66
C SER A 2 -29.01 -2.39 20.77
N GLU A 3 -29.08 -3.22 19.74
CA GLU A 3 -27.92 -3.55 18.91
C GLU A 3 -27.53 -2.45 17.91
N SER A 4 -28.48 -1.62 17.46
CA SER A 4 -28.20 -0.54 16.50
C SER A 4 -27.43 0.65 17.10
N ASN A 5 -27.47 0.82 18.43
CA ASN A 5 -26.83 1.95 19.13
C ASN A 5 -25.36 1.65 19.48
N GLU A 6 -24.99 0.38 19.67
CA GLU A 6 -23.60 -0.01 19.95
C GLU A 6 -22.71 0.05 18.71
N LEU A 7 -23.25 -0.35 17.56
CA LEU A 7 -22.55 -0.24 16.27
C LEU A 7 -22.25 1.22 15.86
N THR A 8 -23.17 2.14 16.17
CA THR A 8 -22.99 3.57 15.86
C THR A 8 -21.98 4.22 16.82
N ALA A 9 -21.95 3.80 18.08
CA ALA A 9 -21.00 4.30 19.07
C ALA A 9 -19.56 3.78 18.81
N ALA A 10 -19.41 2.51 18.40
CA ALA A 10 -18.13 1.93 18.03
C ALA A 10 -17.54 2.59 16.77
N SER A 11 -18.38 2.84 15.76
CA SER A 11 -17.99 3.58 14.55
C SER A 11 -17.53 5.01 14.86
N ALA A 12 -18.26 5.74 15.70
CA ALA A 12 -17.91 7.09 16.10
C ALA A 12 -16.61 7.14 16.94
N THR A 13 -16.33 6.12 17.76
CA THR A 13 -15.10 6.03 18.57
C THR A 13 -13.88 5.70 17.70
N LEU A 14 -14.07 4.88 16.66
CA LEU A 14 -13.01 4.57 15.67
C LEU A 14 -12.70 5.77 14.78
N GLU A 15 -13.73 6.49 14.31
CA GLU A 15 -13.55 7.74 13.57
C GLU A 15 -12.78 8.78 14.39
N THR A 16 -12.99 8.83 15.71
CA THR A 16 -12.26 9.73 16.62
C THR A 16 -10.81 9.28 16.83
N LYS A 17 -10.56 7.96 16.97
CA LYS A 17 -9.19 7.42 17.09
C LYS A 17 -8.38 7.56 15.78
N VAL A 18 -9.03 7.37 14.64
CA VAL A 18 -8.42 7.62 13.32
C VAL A 18 -8.16 9.12 13.13
N ALA A 19 -9.00 10.00 13.69
CA ALA A 19 -8.82 11.45 13.63
C ALA A 19 -7.64 11.97 14.48
N GLU A 20 -7.26 11.31 15.57
CA GLU A 20 -6.14 11.71 16.43
C GLU A 20 -4.75 11.36 15.85
N SER A 21 -4.68 10.46 14.85
CA SER A 21 -3.45 10.12 14.13
C SER A 21 -3.15 11.08 12.94
N ARG A 22 -3.88 12.18 12.80
CA ARG A 22 -3.83 13.09 11.65
C ARG A 22 -2.63 14.01 11.65
N THR A 23 -1.50 13.55 11.07
CA THR A 23 -0.48 14.44 10.48
C THR A 23 0.02 13.94 9.10
N LEU A 24 -0.53 12.87 8.56
CA LEU A 24 -0.30 12.39 7.20
C LEU A 24 -1.67 12.25 6.51
N ASP A 25 -1.74 12.52 5.23
CA ASP A 25 -2.94 12.27 4.42
C ASP A 25 -3.23 10.75 4.45
N THR A 26 -4.01 10.31 5.44
CA THR A 26 -4.25 8.90 5.79
C THR A 26 -5.29 8.25 4.90
N SER A 27 -5.48 8.76 3.70
CA SER A 27 -6.39 8.18 2.73
C SER A 27 -5.78 8.16 1.33
N VAL A 28 -6.06 7.10 0.59
CA VAL A 28 -5.67 6.95 -0.81
C VAL A 28 -6.87 6.60 -1.66
N LEU A 29 -6.77 6.87 -2.96
CA LEU A 29 -7.74 6.35 -3.93
C LEU A 29 -7.24 4.98 -4.39
N ASN A 30 -8.11 3.97 -4.34
CA ASN A 30 -7.84 2.67 -4.92
C ASN A 30 -7.97 2.73 -6.45
N LYS A 31 -7.67 1.62 -7.12
CA LYS A 31 -7.80 1.48 -8.58
C LYS A 31 -9.21 1.78 -9.11
N ASP A 32 -10.24 1.70 -8.27
CA ASP A 32 -11.64 1.96 -8.63
C ASP A 32 -12.07 3.41 -8.30
N ASN A 33 -11.09 4.29 -7.95
CA ASN A 33 -11.29 5.68 -7.50
C ASN A 33 -12.11 5.83 -6.21
N GLU A 34 -12.18 4.81 -5.38
CA GLU A 34 -12.78 4.90 -4.06
C GLU A 34 -11.76 5.37 -3.04
N ARG A 35 -12.19 6.24 -2.13
CA ARG A 35 -11.34 6.74 -1.06
C ARG A 35 -11.25 5.71 0.05
N ILE A 36 -10.06 5.17 0.28
CA ILE A 36 -9.76 4.19 1.32
C ILE A 36 -8.99 4.88 2.44
N GLU A 37 -9.49 4.76 3.66
CA GLU A 37 -8.76 5.20 4.86
C GLU A 37 -7.67 4.20 5.20
N LEU A 38 -6.52 4.72 5.64
CA LEU A 38 -5.36 3.92 6.01
C LEU A 38 -5.18 3.88 7.52
N VAL A 39 -4.88 2.71 8.04
CA VAL A 39 -4.49 2.49 9.44
C VAL A 39 -3.07 1.95 9.52
N SER A 40 -2.36 2.18 10.62
CA SER A 40 -1.02 1.63 10.81
C SER A 40 -1.04 0.10 11.02
N VAL A 41 0.12 -0.54 10.86
CA VAL A 41 0.28 -1.98 11.12
C VAL A 41 -0.12 -2.33 12.56
N GLU A 42 0.27 -1.48 13.53
CA GLU A 42 -0.09 -1.69 14.94
C GLU A 42 -1.60 -1.60 15.16
N GLN A 43 -2.24 -0.54 14.64
CA GLN A 43 -3.69 -0.36 14.76
C GLN A 43 -4.47 -1.51 14.12
N TRP A 44 -4.01 -2.01 12.97
CA TRP A 44 -4.60 -3.16 12.30
C TRP A 44 -4.55 -4.40 13.18
N ASN A 45 -3.39 -4.72 13.77
CA ASN A 45 -3.22 -5.91 14.60
C ASN A 45 -3.99 -5.83 15.93
N GLU A 46 -4.17 -4.62 16.49
CA GLU A 46 -4.92 -4.41 17.74
C GLU A 46 -6.44 -4.53 17.55
N ASN A 47 -6.95 -4.16 16.36
CA ASN A 47 -8.40 -4.04 16.12
C ASN A 47 -8.86 -4.84 14.89
N LEU A 48 -8.26 -5.99 14.63
CA LEU A 48 -8.48 -6.80 13.44
C LEU A 48 -9.96 -7.08 13.14
N ASP A 49 -10.72 -7.52 14.16
CA ASP A 49 -12.13 -7.93 14.00
C ASP A 49 -13.06 -6.79 13.56
N GLU A 50 -12.72 -5.56 13.89
CA GLU A 50 -13.50 -4.38 13.54
C GLU A 50 -13.03 -3.81 12.19
N LEU A 51 -11.72 -3.63 12.02
CA LEU A 51 -11.14 -3.00 10.84
C LEU A 51 -11.32 -3.84 9.56
N SER A 52 -11.28 -5.18 9.67
CA SER A 52 -11.53 -6.07 8.53
C SER A 52 -12.94 -5.91 7.92
N LYS A 53 -13.92 -5.49 8.73
CA LYS A 53 -15.30 -5.26 8.27
C LYS A 53 -15.50 -3.88 7.63
N LEU A 54 -14.62 -2.93 7.95
CA LEU A 54 -14.73 -1.54 7.47
C LEU A 54 -14.06 -1.34 6.10
N GLY A 55 -13.30 -2.32 5.59
CA GLY A 55 -12.63 -2.23 4.29
C GLY A 55 -11.54 -1.17 4.24
N VAL A 56 -10.91 -0.86 5.38
CA VAL A 56 -9.75 0.05 5.47
C VAL A 56 -8.51 -0.57 4.86
N GLY A 57 -7.59 0.28 4.38
CA GLY A 57 -6.25 -0.14 3.95
C GLY A 57 -5.24 -0.10 5.11
N VAL A 58 -4.09 -0.73 4.91
CA VAL A 58 -3.00 -0.71 5.89
C VAL A 58 -1.81 0.05 5.30
N ILE A 59 -1.32 1.07 6.03
CA ILE A 59 -0.08 1.76 5.69
C ILE A 59 1.10 1.07 6.36
N VAL A 60 2.14 0.81 5.58
CA VAL A 60 3.39 0.20 6.03
C VAL A 60 4.54 1.17 5.74
N ASN A 61 5.18 1.64 6.79
CA ASN A 61 6.38 2.45 6.66
C ASN A 61 7.61 1.56 6.43
N PRO A 62 8.72 2.09 5.91
CA PRO A 62 9.94 1.31 5.73
C PRO A 62 10.49 0.67 7.01
N SER A 63 10.21 1.26 8.18
CA SER A 63 10.62 0.74 9.50
C SER A 63 9.75 -0.40 10.03
N ASP A 64 8.53 -0.55 9.48
CA ASP A 64 7.55 -1.48 10.01
C ASP A 64 7.87 -2.92 9.60
N ASP A 65 7.55 -3.86 10.48
CA ASP A 65 7.68 -5.29 10.17
C ASP A 65 6.44 -5.79 9.44
N VAL A 66 6.53 -5.85 8.11
CA VAL A 66 5.44 -6.35 7.25
C VAL A 66 5.07 -7.81 7.54
N THR A 67 5.92 -8.58 8.25
CA THR A 67 5.61 -9.98 8.58
C THR A 67 4.46 -10.12 9.55
N LEU A 68 4.16 -9.07 10.31
CA LEU A 68 3.02 -9.01 11.22
C LEU A 68 1.66 -9.06 10.50
N LEU A 69 1.63 -8.74 9.21
CA LEU A 69 0.40 -8.79 8.39
C LEU A 69 0.17 -10.14 7.72
N LYS A 70 1.15 -11.07 7.78
CA LYS A 70 1.17 -12.29 6.97
C LYS A 70 -0.08 -13.14 7.14
N ASP A 71 -0.56 -13.32 8.36
CA ASP A 71 -1.67 -14.20 8.67
C ASP A 71 -3.04 -13.56 8.40
N THR A 72 -3.08 -12.23 8.23
CA THR A 72 -4.30 -11.42 8.02
C THR A 72 -4.39 -10.83 6.62
N LEU A 73 -3.47 -11.17 5.71
CA LEU A 73 -3.41 -10.62 4.34
C LEU A 73 -4.72 -10.80 3.56
N ASN A 74 -5.46 -11.87 3.81
CA ASN A 74 -6.72 -12.13 3.10
C ASN A 74 -7.85 -11.17 3.51
N ASP A 75 -7.71 -10.52 4.66
CA ASP A 75 -8.71 -9.60 5.21
C ASP A 75 -8.39 -8.13 4.84
N ILE A 76 -7.20 -7.89 4.25
CA ILE A 76 -6.76 -6.57 3.81
C ILE A 76 -7.03 -6.43 2.31
N THR A 77 -7.72 -5.37 1.91
CA THR A 77 -8.01 -5.09 0.49
C THR A 77 -6.93 -4.27 -0.20
N LEU A 78 -6.26 -3.39 0.57
CA LEU A 78 -5.24 -2.47 0.08
C LEU A 78 -4.12 -2.32 1.09
N ILE A 79 -2.87 -2.40 0.63
CA ILE A 79 -1.66 -2.11 1.41
C ILE A 79 -0.94 -0.93 0.76
N ALA A 80 -0.75 0.15 1.52
CA ALA A 80 0.01 1.32 1.10
C ALA A 80 1.44 1.23 1.65
N LEU A 81 2.44 1.28 0.77
CA LEU A 81 3.86 1.31 1.13
C LEU A 81 4.38 2.75 1.00
N ASP A 82 4.98 3.29 2.05
CA ASP A 82 5.53 4.65 2.04
C ASP A 82 6.94 4.69 1.44
N PHE A 83 7.12 5.51 0.39
CA PHE A 83 8.38 5.74 -0.31
C PHE A 83 8.94 7.15 -0.10
N ASN A 84 8.47 7.87 0.91
CA ASN A 84 8.89 9.24 1.19
C ASN A 84 10.41 9.39 1.38
N ASN A 85 11.08 8.36 1.92
CA ASN A 85 12.53 8.39 2.10
C ASN A 85 13.24 7.77 0.88
N PHE A 86 13.82 8.62 0.03
CA PHE A 86 14.52 8.22 -1.20
C PHE A 86 15.65 7.20 -0.96
N ASP A 87 16.39 7.35 0.13
CA ASP A 87 17.55 6.49 0.45
C ASP A 87 17.14 5.14 1.07
N ASP A 88 15.85 4.93 1.37
CA ASP A 88 15.38 3.72 2.04
C ASP A 88 14.80 2.69 1.07
N GLY A 89 15.59 1.69 0.75
CA GLY A 89 15.19 0.61 -0.15
C GLY A 89 14.28 -0.47 0.46
N ARG A 90 13.92 -0.39 1.74
CA ARG A 90 13.13 -1.43 2.44
C ARG A 90 11.73 -1.60 1.83
N GLY A 91 11.09 -0.52 1.37
CA GLY A 91 9.79 -0.56 0.70
C GLY A 91 9.74 -1.51 -0.50
N TYR A 92 10.82 -1.60 -1.28
CA TYR A 92 10.90 -2.56 -2.40
C TYR A 92 10.93 -4.01 -1.92
N SER A 93 11.63 -4.29 -0.81
CA SER A 93 11.67 -5.62 -0.20
C SER A 93 10.32 -6.02 0.38
N GLN A 94 9.62 -5.08 1.02
CA GLN A 94 8.27 -5.28 1.54
C GLN A 94 7.29 -5.57 0.39
N ALA A 95 7.33 -4.78 -0.70
CA ALA A 95 6.53 -5.03 -1.90
C ALA A 95 6.78 -6.42 -2.49
N TYR A 96 8.06 -6.84 -2.59
CA TYR A 96 8.42 -8.16 -3.11
C TYR A 96 7.92 -9.30 -2.21
N LEU A 97 8.01 -9.15 -0.88
CA LEU A 97 7.49 -10.13 0.07
C LEU A 97 5.97 -10.30 -0.10
N LEU A 98 5.24 -9.20 -0.13
CA LEU A 98 3.79 -9.20 -0.32
C LEU A 98 3.39 -9.84 -1.65
N SER A 99 3.93 -9.34 -2.76
CA SER A 99 3.49 -9.75 -4.10
C SER A 99 4.01 -11.14 -4.49
N LYS A 100 5.33 -11.41 -4.33
CA LYS A 100 5.96 -12.63 -4.85
C LYS A 100 5.94 -13.79 -3.87
N ARG A 101 6.28 -13.54 -2.61
CA ARG A 101 6.40 -14.63 -1.63
C ARG A 101 5.08 -15.03 -1.02
N TRP A 102 4.26 -14.06 -0.66
CA TRP A 102 2.97 -14.31 -0.01
C TRP A 102 1.80 -14.27 -0.98
N LYS A 103 2.03 -13.85 -2.23
CA LYS A 103 1.03 -13.80 -3.30
C LYS A 103 -0.22 -13.04 -2.88
N TYR A 104 -0.02 -11.92 -2.19
CA TYR A 104 -1.11 -11.04 -1.80
C TYR A 104 -1.93 -10.65 -3.02
N ALA A 105 -3.24 -10.87 -2.96
CA ALA A 105 -4.16 -10.66 -4.07
C ALA A 105 -4.77 -9.26 -4.12
N GLY A 106 -4.65 -8.50 -3.02
CA GLY A 106 -5.14 -7.13 -2.92
C GLY A 106 -4.24 -6.13 -3.66
N GLU A 107 -4.59 -4.87 -3.57
CA GLU A 107 -3.84 -3.78 -4.19
C GLU A 107 -2.64 -3.37 -3.33
N ILE A 108 -1.47 -3.22 -3.97
CA ILE A 108 -0.27 -2.66 -3.34
C ILE A 108 -0.02 -1.29 -3.96
N ILE A 109 -0.26 -0.24 -3.20
CA ILE A 109 -0.03 1.14 -3.66
C ILE A 109 1.25 1.71 -3.04
N GLY A 110 2.12 2.29 -3.86
CA GLY A 110 3.25 3.08 -3.39
C GLY A 110 2.83 4.54 -3.21
N ILE A 111 2.95 5.07 -2.00
CA ILE A 111 2.64 6.47 -1.70
C ILE A 111 3.91 7.29 -1.51
N ASN A 112 3.79 8.61 -1.69
CA ASN A 112 4.92 9.56 -1.63
C ASN A 112 6.07 9.18 -2.59
N ALA A 113 5.73 8.60 -3.74
CA ALA A 113 6.69 8.09 -4.70
C ALA A 113 7.39 9.24 -5.46
N HIS A 114 8.69 9.07 -5.73
CA HIS A 114 9.42 9.91 -6.68
C HIS A 114 9.38 9.28 -8.07
N LEU A 115 9.45 10.10 -9.12
CA LEU A 115 9.35 9.63 -10.52
C LEU A 115 10.39 8.56 -10.88
N ASP A 116 11.62 8.73 -10.45
CA ASP A 116 12.72 7.82 -10.71
C ASP A 116 12.60 6.47 -9.99
N GLN A 117 11.76 6.39 -8.95
CA GLN A 117 11.48 5.17 -8.22
C GLN A 117 10.44 4.27 -8.91
N LEU A 118 9.58 4.83 -9.78
CA LEU A 118 8.40 4.15 -10.33
C LEU A 118 8.73 2.81 -10.99
N GLN A 119 9.79 2.75 -11.79
CA GLN A 119 10.19 1.52 -12.45
C GLN A 119 10.54 0.41 -11.45
N PHE A 120 11.29 0.73 -10.40
CA PHE A 120 11.70 -0.24 -9.38
C PHE A 120 10.51 -0.67 -8.52
N MET A 121 9.60 0.25 -8.21
CA MET A 121 8.36 -0.04 -7.48
C MET A 121 7.50 -1.04 -8.25
N LEU A 122 7.22 -0.77 -9.52
CA LEU A 122 6.43 -1.67 -10.37
C LEU A 122 7.08 -3.05 -10.49
N ARG A 123 8.40 -3.11 -10.66
CA ARG A 123 9.16 -4.37 -10.73
C ARG A 123 9.16 -5.15 -9.41
N SER A 124 9.07 -4.46 -8.30
CA SER A 124 9.00 -5.08 -6.96
C SER A 124 7.61 -5.61 -6.62
N GLY A 125 6.58 -5.27 -7.42
CA GLY A 125 5.23 -5.78 -7.25
C GLY A 125 4.21 -4.76 -6.77
N VAL A 126 4.58 -3.48 -6.70
CA VAL A 126 3.63 -2.38 -6.52
C VAL A 126 2.71 -2.33 -7.74
N THR A 127 1.40 -2.21 -7.52
CA THR A 127 0.39 -2.25 -8.59
C THR A 127 -0.10 -0.88 -9.00
N SER A 128 -0.05 0.09 -8.08
CA SER A 128 -0.43 1.48 -8.30
C SER A 128 0.45 2.41 -7.46
N TYR A 129 0.44 3.70 -7.76
CA TYR A 129 1.28 4.66 -7.04
C TYR A 129 0.61 6.03 -6.94
N LYS A 130 0.98 6.77 -5.88
CA LYS A 130 0.67 8.19 -5.69
C LYS A 130 2.00 8.95 -5.61
N LEU A 131 2.24 9.86 -6.54
CA LEU A 131 3.44 10.68 -6.53
C LEU A 131 3.44 11.67 -5.36
N LEU A 132 4.64 12.01 -4.91
CA LEU A 132 4.85 13.11 -4.00
C LEU A 132 4.39 14.43 -4.68
N GLU A 133 3.88 15.38 -3.91
CA GLU A 133 3.50 16.69 -4.43
C GLU A 133 4.66 17.39 -5.16
N GLY A 134 4.35 18.06 -6.26
CA GLY A 134 5.35 18.78 -7.08
C GLY A 134 5.78 18.06 -8.35
N TYR A 135 5.26 16.88 -8.63
CA TYR A 135 5.50 16.14 -9.87
C TYR A 135 4.37 16.28 -10.91
N GLU A 136 3.48 17.26 -10.75
CA GLU A 136 2.41 17.50 -11.71
C GLU A 136 2.96 17.91 -13.08
N GLY A 137 2.43 17.29 -14.13
CA GLY A 137 2.79 17.63 -15.53
C GLY A 137 3.99 16.88 -16.10
N PHE A 138 4.58 15.95 -15.37
CA PHE A 138 5.58 15.04 -15.91
C PHE A 138 4.91 13.84 -16.59
N ASP A 139 5.51 13.35 -17.70
CA ASP A 139 5.04 12.12 -18.34
C ASP A 139 5.57 10.90 -17.59
N GLU A 140 4.70 10.27 -16.82
CA GLU A 140 5.01 9.10 -16.00
C GLU A 140 5.45 7.89 -16.85
N LEU A 141 5.01 7.80 -18.11
CA LEU A 141 5.37 6.71 -19.03
C LEU A 141 6.88 6.66 -19.29
N ASP A 142 7.57 7.79 -19.36
CA ASP A 142 9.00 7.85 -19.57
C ASP A 142 9.77 7.20 -18.41
N TYR A 143 9.25 7.28 -17.20
CA TYR A 143 9.89 6.75 -15.99
C TYR A 143 9.54 5.28 -15.71
N THR A 144 8.43 4.77 -16.24
CA THR A 144 8.01 3.38 -16.06
C THR A 144 8.62 2.42 -17.09
N ASN A 145 9.01 2.92 -18.27
CA ASN A 145 9.49 2.13 -19.40
C ASN A 145 11.02 2.12 -19.59
N GLY A 146 11.80 2.57 -18.59
CA GLY A 146 13.23 2.87 -18.74
C GLY A 146 14.12 1.71 -19.20
N PHE A 147 13.93 0.48 -18.73
CA PHE A 147 14.77 -0.67 -19.10
C PHE A 147 13.93 -1.88 -19.52
N SER A 148 14.14 -2.34 -20.75
CA SER A 148 13.48 -3.54 -21.29
C SER A 148 14.16 -4.85 -20.88
N ILE A 149 15.44 -4.81 -20.52
CA ILE A 149 16.24 -5.99 -20.12
C ILE A 149 16.79 -5.76 -18.72
N CYS A 150 16.52 -6.69 -17.82
CA CYS A 150 16.98 -6.63 -16.44
C CYS A 150 17.53 -7.99 -16.02
N TYR A 151 18.63 -7.98 -15.24
CA TYR A 151 19.26 -9.19 -14.73
C TYR A 151 18.33 -10.02 -13.83
N GLN A 152 17.49 -9.37 -13.01
CA GLN A 152 16.53 -10.04 -12.16
C GLN A 152 15.12 -9.89 -12.73
N ALA A 153 14.36 -10.99 -12.71
CA ALA A 153 12.96 -10.97 -13.12
C ALA A 153 12.12 -10.07 -12.20
N ALA A 154 11.17 -9.35 -12.80
CA ALA A 154 10.22 -8.55 -12.03
C ALA A 154 9.28 -9.43 -11.21
N ALA A 155 8.79 -8.94 -10.08
CA ALA A 155 7.84 -9.64 -9.22
C ALA A 155 6.46 -9.79 -9.88
N ASN A 156 6.01 -8.73 -10.53
CA ASN A 156 4.87 -8.77 -11.43
C ASN A 156 5.33 -9.38 -12.76
N ASN A 157 4.73 -10.40 -13.22
CA ASN A 157 5.04 -11.12 -14.47
C ASN A 157 4.84 -10.26 -15.74
N SER A 158 4.79 -8.93 -15.61
CA SER A 158 4.64 -7.95 -16.66
C SER A 158 5.96 -7.77 -17.41
N GLY A 159 6.23 -8.69 -18.33
CA GLY A 159 6.97 -8.31 -19.51
C GLY A 159 8.46 -8.52 -19.58
N LEU A 160 9.04 -9.54 -18.95
CA LEU A 160 10.26 -10.13 -19.48
C LEU A 160 10.03 -11.64 -19.60
N LYS A 161 9.26 -12.01 -20.61
CA LYS A 161 9.45 -13.32 -21.22
C LYS A 161 10.82 -13.27 -21.84
N GLU A 162 11.78 -13.91 -21.19
CA GLU A 162 13.06 -14.22 -21.80
C GLU A 162 12.82 -14.77 -23.19
N LYS A 163 13.28 -14.03 -24.17
CA LYS A 163 13.65 -14.57 -25.45
C LYS A 163 15.17 -14.68 -25.42
N PHE A 164 15.67 -15.77 -24.91
CA PHE A 164 16.96 -16.30 -25.30
C PHE A 164 16.74 -17.42 -26.30
#